data_f2d0393c9becd5e2b531f06d80f9888c
#
_entry.id   f2d0393c9becd5e2b531f06d80f9888c
#
_cell.length_a   1.000
_cell.length_b   1.000
_cell.length_c   1.000
_cell.angle_alpha   90.00
_cell.angle_beta   90.00
_cell.angle_gamma   90.00
#
_symmetry.space_group_name_H-M   'P 1'
#
loop_
_entity.id
_entity.type
_entity.pdbx_description
1 polymer ?
#
loop_
_entity_poly.entity_id
_entity_poly.type
_entity_poly.pdbx_seq_one_letter_code
_entity_poly.pdbx_strand_id
1 'polypeptide(L)'
;MVRENTEIKLFAGTGNPKLCHDIAGWLGLPLGDVRIDRFSDGETYVQYKESVRGADAFIIQPTCPPVDTNLVELLILIDAMRRASADRITAVLPYFGYARQEKKDRPREAITAKLIADVLTASGADRVITMDLHADAIQGFFNIPLDHLTARGMFADYFQQKALENVVIVSPDEGRVKQARKLVRQLNAPLAVGYKHHEMHGHTEITDLAGDVKGKTPIILEDMITTGGSIIECVRTLVEHGCKPEIHICATHGVLTMDAVDRLNDHPAIAEVIITDSIPLAPEKRRPKITQLSVAAMFGEAIHRVNQDMSVSSLFD
;
A
#
# COMPACT_ATOMS: atom_id res chain seq x y z
N MET A 1 19.56 -5.36 27.95
CA MET A 1 20.48 -6.21 27.19
C MET A 1 20.49 -5.67 25.77
N VAL A 2 21.64 -5.23 25.27
CA VAL A 2 21.80 -4.92 23.85
C VAL A 2 21.69 -6.28 23.15
N ARG A 3 20.73 -6.44 22.21
CA ARG A 3 20.68 -7.63 21.36
C ARG A 3 22.00 -7.67 20.57
N GLU A 4 22.82 -8.70 20.74
CA GLU A 4 23.87 -8.97 19.79
C GLU A 4 23.19 -9.17 18.42
N ASN A 5 23.83 -8.67 17.35
CA ASN A 5 23.33 -8.69 15.97
C ASN A 5 22.65 -10.03 15.64
N THR A 6 21.31 -10.08 15.78
CA THR A 6 20.55 -11.29 15.48
C THR A 6 20.49 -11.42 13.96
N GLU A 7 20.81 -12.59 13.43
CA GLU A 7 20.79 -12.86 11.98
C GLU A 7 19.42 -12.54 11.38
N ILE A 8 19.39 -11.67 10.37
CA ILE A 8 18.18 -11.39 9.59
C ILE A 8 17.87 -12.59 8.72
N LYS A 9 16.64 -13.09 8.79
CA LYS A 9 16.13 -14.08 7.84
C LYS A 9 14.90 -13.56 7.15
N LEU A 10 14.94 -13.54 5.82
CA LEU A 10 13.86 -13.04 4.97
C LEU A 10 13.12 -14.20 4.33
N PHE A 11 11.81 -14.22 4.42
CA PHE A 11 10.97 -15.22 3.77
C PHE A 11 9.89 -14.56 2.94
N ALA A 12 9.67 -15.10 1.75
CA ALA A 12 8.66 -14.64 0.83
C ALA A 12 7.40 -15.50 0.92
N GLY A 13 6.24 -14.86 1.06
CA GLY A 13 5.00 -15.50 0.68
C GLY A 13 4.75 -15.39 -0.84
N THR A 14 3.62 -15.93 -1.30
CA THR A 14 3.30 -16.01 -2.73
C THR A 14 2.64 -14.75 -3.31
N GLY A 15 2.26 -13.78 -2.46
CA GLY A 15 1.49 -12.61 -2.87
C GLY A 15 2.21 -11.62 -3.78
N ASN A 16 3.57 -11.50 -3.65
CA ASN A 16 4.38 -10.66 -4.55
C ASN A 16 5.85 -11.12 -4.55
N PRO A 17 6.18 -12.24 -5.21
CA PRO A 17 7.53 -12.78 -5.21
C PRO A 17 8.58 -11.81 -5.77
N LYS A 18 8.22 -11.01 -6.80
CA LYS A 18 9.14 -10.04 -7.39
C LYS A 18 9.60 -9.01 -6.36
N LEU A 19 8.66 -8.38 -5.64
CA LEU A 19 9.01 -7.39 -4.60
C LEU A 19 9.84 -8.03 -3.48
N CYS A 20 9.56 -9.28 -3.10
CA CYS A 20 10.36 -10.00 -2.09
C CYS A 20 11.82 -10.16 -2.54
N HIS A 21 12.04 -10.54 -3.79
CA HIS A 21 13.40 -10.64 -4.36
C HIS A 21 14.08 -9.26 -4.45
N ASP A 22 13.35 -8.21 -4.83
CA ASP A 22 13.89 -6.86 -4.94
C ASP A 22 14.30 -6.32 -3.54
N ILE A 23 13.50 -6.58 -2.49
CA ILE A 23 13.84 -6.23 -1.09
C ILE A 23 15.09 -7.00 -0.62
N ALA A 24 15.13 -8.31 -0.87
CA ALA A 24 16.27 -9.15 -0.52
C ALA A 24 17.55 -8.68 -1.25
N GLY A 25 17.43 -8.34 -2.53
CA GLY A 25 18.53 -7.77 -3.32
C GLY A 25 19.04 -6.44 -2.78
N TRP A 26 18.13 -5.56 -2.33
CA TRP A 26 18.50 -4.29 -1.71
C TRP A 26 19.27 -4.49 -0.41
N LEU A 27 18.84 -5.47 0.41
CA LEU A 27 19.51 -5.82 1.66
C LEU A 27 20.81 -6.58 1.45
N GLY A 28 21.07 -7.09 0.24
CA GLY A 28 22.21 -7.97 -0.02
C GLY A 28 22.08 -9.33 0.67
N LEU A 29 20.86 -9.78 0.97
CA LEU A 29 20.55 -11.03 1.67
C LEU A 29 19.79 -11.99 0.76
N PRO A 30 19.97 -13.31 0.92
CA PRO A 30 19.12 -14.29 0.24
C PRO A 30 17.73 -14.34 0.86
N LEU A 31 16.73 -14.75 0.07
CA LEU A 31 15.47 -15.25 0.63
C LEU A 31 15.70 -16.66 1.20
N GLY A 32 15.15 -16.91 2.39
CA GLY A 32 15.18 -18.21 3.05
C GLY A 32 14.32 -19.23 2.30
N ASP A 33 14.71 -20.49 2.42
CA ASP A 33 14.04 -21.61 1.77
C ASP A 33 12.78 -22.00 2.53
N VAL A 34 11.63 -21.73 1.91
CA VAL A 34 10.30 -22.08 2.40
C VAL A 34 9.50 -22.78 1.31
N ARG A 35 8.93 -23.92 1.62
CA ARG A 35 7.98 -24.60 0.76
C ARG A 35 6.57 -24.15 1.10
N ILE A 36 5.88 -23.62 0.09
CA ILE A 36 4.47 -23.22 0.16
C ILE A 36 3.75 -24.00 -0.93
N ASP A 37 2.84 -24.89 -0.54
CA ASP A 37 2.04 -25.71 -1.45
C ASP A 37 0.56 -25.59 -1.11
N ARG A 38 -0.27 -26.18 -1.97
CA ARG A 38 -1.71 -26.35 -1.71
C ARG A 38 -2.07 -27.81 -1.84
N PHE A 39 -2.85 -28.29 -0.87
CA PHE A 39 -3.50 -29.58 -0.98
C PHE A 39 -4.58 -29.56 -2.07
N SER A 40 -5.04 -30.74 -2.48
CA SER A 40 -6.05 -30.87 -3.56
C SER A 40 -7.40 -30.22 -3.22
N ASP A 41 -7.70 -30.03 -1.95
CA ASP A 41 -8.86 -29.34 -1.42
C ASP A 41 -8.68 -27.81 -1.29
N GLY A 42 -7.47 -27.33 -1.57
CA GLY A 42 -7.12 -25.90 -1.54
C GLY A 42 -6.50 -25.40 -0.24
N GLU A 43 -6.33 -26.25 0.77
CA GLU A 43 -5.64 -25.89 2.02
C GLU A 43 -4.18 -25.56 1.77
N THR A 44 -3.68 -24.50 2.42
CA THR A 44 -2.28 -24.09 2.31
C THR A 44 -1.39 -24.91 3.23
N TYR A 45 -0.29 -25.41 2.68
CA TYR A 45 0.78 -26.10 3.43
C TYR A 45 2.05 -25.26 3.41
N VAL A 46 2.69 -25.08 4.59
CA VAL A 46 3.95 -24.35 4.73
C VAL A 46 5.00 -25.19 5.47
N GLN A 47 6.22 -25.18 4.97
CA GLN A 47 7.36 -25.81 5.66
C GLN A 47 8.64 -24.99 5.41
N TYR A 48 9.25 -24.45 6.46
CA TYR A 48 10.60 -23.89 6.38
C TYR A 48 11.61 -25.03 6.20
N LYS A 49 12.53 -24.88 5.24
CA LYS A 49 13.54 -25.90 4.89
C LYS A 49 14.88 -25.67 5.57
N GLU A 50 15.01 -24.58 6.31
CA GLU A 50 16.19 -24.22 7.08
C GLU A 50 15.83 -23.91 8.54
N SER A 51 16.84 -23.89 9.41
CA SER A 51 16.62 -23.49 10.80
C SER A 51 16.38 -21.99 10.92
N VAL A 52 15.31 -21.63 11.62
CA VAL A 52 14.98 -20.23 11.94
C VAL A 52 15.09 -19.95 13.45
N ARG A 53 15.62 -20.92 14.20
CA ARG A 53 15.74 -20.81 15.67
C ARG A 53 16.61 -19.61 16.06
N GLY A 54 16.05 -18.73 16.88
CA GLY A 54 16.73 -17.53 17.37
C GLY A 54 16.96 -16.43 16.33
N ALA A 55 16.43 -16.57 15.10
CA ALA A 55 16.56 -15.56 14.06
C ALA A 55 15.58 -14.40 14.29
N ASP A 56 15.97 -13.21 13.79
CA ASP A 56 15.06 -12.09 13.53
C ASP A 56 14.43 -12.28 12.14
N ALA A 57 13.22 -12.81 12.13
CA ALA A 57 12.56 -13.29 10.93
C ALA A 57 11.58 -12.25 10.36
N PHE A 58 11.70 -11.96 9.08
CA PHE A 58 10.81 -11.06 8.34
C PHE A 58 10.06 -11.86 7.27
N ILE A 59 8.74 -11.87 7.35
CA ILE A 59 7.86 -12.54 6.40
C ILE A 59 7.22 -11.47 5.53
N ILE A 60 7.59 -11.44 4.24
CA ILE A 60 7.11 -10.43 3.28
C ILE A 60 5.94 -11.03 2.53
N GLN A 61 4.72 -10.53 2.82
CA GLN A 61 3.48 -11.01 2.20
C GLN A 61 2.44 -9.89 2.13
N PRO A 62 2.24 -9.24 0.99
CA PRO A 62 1.08 -8.36 0.83
C PRO A 62 -0.20 -9.19 0.86
N THR A 63 -1.20 -8.74 1.62
CA THR A 63 -2.53 -9.36 1.64
C THR A 63 -3.43 -8.79 0.53
N CYS A 64 -2.86 -8.72 -0.69
CA CYS A 64 -3.53 -8.30 -1.92
C CYS A 64 -4.41 -9.44 -2.51
N PRO A 65 -5.21 -9.18 -3.55
CA PRO A 65 -5.96 -10.24 -4.21
C PRO A 65 -5.08 -11.40 -4.73
N PRO A 66 -5.52 -12.65 -4.45
CA PRO A 66 -6.72 -13.11 -3.72
C PRO A 66 -6.55 -12.94 -2.21
N VAL A 67 -7.31 -12.00 -1.62
CA VAL A 67 -7.06 -11.45 -0.27
C VAL A 67 -7.07 -12.52 0.81
N ASP A 68 -8.12 -13.34 0.87
CA ASP A 68 -8.27 -14.38 1.91
C ASP A 68 -7.19 -15.43 1.82
N THR A 69 -6.82 -15.80 0.60
CA THR A 69 -5.74 -16.76 0.32
C THR A 69 -4.40 -16.25 0.85
N ASN A 70 -4.03 -15.01 0.50
CA ASN A 70 -2.76 -14.41 0.91
C ASN A 70 -2.74 -14.13 2.41
N LEU A 71 -3.88 -13.80 2.99
CA LEU A 71 -4.00 -13.61 4.44
C LEU A 71 -3.82 -14.93 5.19
N VAL A 72 -4.54 -15.99 4.81
CA VAL A 72 -4.41 -17.30 5.48
C VAL A 72 -3.00 -17.87 5.31
N GLU A 73 -2.40 -17.72 4.14
CA GLU A 73 -1.00 -18.11 3.90
C GLU A 73 -0.05 -17.38 4.87
N LEU A 74 -0.22 -16.07 5.05
CA LEU A 74 0.58 -15.28 6.00
C LEU A 74 0.43 -15.80 7.43
N LEU A 75 -0.80 -16.09 7.88
CA LEU A 75 -1.04 -16.62 9.23
C LEU A 75 -0.35 -17.96 9.45
N ILE A 76 -0.38 -18.84 8.46
CA ILE A 76 0.29 -20.16 8.53
C ILE A 76 1.81 -19.98 8.52
N LEU A 77 2.35 -19.06 7.71
CA LEU A 77 3.78 -18.72 7.71
C LEU A 77 4.24 -18.25 9.10
N ILE A 78 3.48 -17.36 9.74
CA ILE A 78 3.79 -16.83 11.08
C ILE A 78 3.72 -17.96 12.13
N ASP A 79 2.67 -18.78 12.14
CA ASP A 79 2.52 -19.87 13.11
C ASP A 79 3.65 -20.91 12.98
N ALA A 80 3.99 -21.29 11.74
CA ALA A 80 5.10 -22.19 11.48
C ALA A 80 6.44 -21.62 11.95
N MET A 81 6.69 -20.32 11.74
CA MET A 81 7.88 -19.61 12.19
C MET A 81 7.98 -19.60 13.73
N ARG A 82 6.86 -19.30 14.41
CA ARG A 82 6.74 -19.31 15.87
C ARG A 82 7.05 -20.71 16.43
N ARG A 83 6.47 -21.76 15.84
CA ARG A 83 6.72 -23.15 16.26
C ARG A 83 8.14 -23.60 16.00
N ALA A 84 8.82 -23.00 15.03
CA ALA A 84 10.24 -23.24 14.75
C ALA A 84 11.19 -22.42 15.64
N SER A 85 10.65 -21.67 16.63
CA SER A 85 11.39 -20.91 17.65
C SER A 85 12.23 -19.77 17.10
N ALA A 86 11.72 -19.01 16.12
CA ALA A 86 12.28 -17.68 15.80
C ALA A 86 12.25 -16.79 17.05
N ASP A 87 13.20 -15.88 17.19
CA ASP A 87 13.29 -14.96 18.32
C ASP A 87 12.30 -13.80 18.18
N ARG A 88 12.18 -13.23 16.97
CA ARG A 88 11.23 -12.18 16.62
C ARG A 88 10.64 -12.46 15.23
N ILE A 89 9.34 -12.23 15.08
CA ILE A 89 8.63 -12.42 13.82
C ILE A 89 8.01 -11.09 13.42
N THR A 90 8.52 -10.50 12.34
CA THR A 90 7.98 -9.27 11.75
C THR A 90 7.20 -9.61 10.49
N ALA A 91 5.90 -9.30 10.49
CA ALA A 91 5.07 -9.39 9.31
C ALA A 91 5.25 -8.12 8.46
N VAL A 92 5.80 -8.26 7.27
CA VAL A 92 5.99 -7.15 6.30
C VAL A 92 4.87 -7.22 5.28
N LEU A 93 3.94 -6.27 5.38
CA LEU A 93 2.74 -6.19 4.56
C LEU A 93 2.79 -4.94 3.66
N PRO A 94 3.39 -5.01 2.47
CA PRO A 94 3.36 -3.89 1.53
C PRO A 94 1.96 -3.39 1.22
N TYR A 95 0.96 -4.27 1.25
CA TYR A 95 -0.45 -3.96 1.22
C TYR A 95 -1.20 -4.68 2.34
N PHE A 96 -1.97 -3.92 3.12
CA PHE A 96 -2.84 -4.44 4.18
C PHE A 96 -4.28 -4.57 3.68
N GLY A 97 -4.69 -5.79 3.39
CA GLY A 97 -6.07 -6.09 2.96
C GLY A 97 -7.08 -5.77 4.07
N TYR A 98 -8.33 -5.53 3.68
CA TYR A 98 -9.42 -5.13 4.57
C TYR A 98 -9.28 -3.76 5.22
N ALA A 99 -8.25 -2.96 4.87
CA ALA A 99 -8.02 -1.62 5.43
C ALA A 99 -9.23 -0.68 5.29
N ARG A 100 -10.10 -0.89 4.28
CA ARG A 100 -11.32 -0.09 4.06
C ARG A 100 -12.48 -0.42 5.00
N GLN A 101 -12.33 -1.46 5.83
CA GLN A 101 -13.33 -1.89 6.81
C GLN A 101 -12.86 -1.55 8.24
N GLU A 102 -12.40 -0.32 8.44
CA GLU A 102 -11.84 0.19 9.71
C GLU A 102 -12.90 0.71 10.67
N LYS A 103 -14.12 0.89 10.20
CA LYS A 103 -15.26 1.36 10.98
C LYS A 103 -16.54 0.70 10.51
N LYS A 104 -17.62 0.93 11.24
CA LYS A 104 -18.98 0.56 10.84
C LYS A 104 -19.64 1.77 10.16
N ASP A 105 -19.98 1.64 8.90
CA ASP A 105 -20.80 2.63 8.19
C ASP A 105 -22.31 2.38 8.42
N ARG A 106 -22.68 1.14 8.75
CA ARG A 106 -24.06 0.71 9.04
C ARG A 106 -24.12 -0.17 10.29
N PRO A 107 -25.29 -0.26 10.96
CA PRO A 107 -25.48 -1.18 12.07
C PRO A 107 -25.19 -2.64 11.67
N ARG A 108 -24.60 -3.42 12.59
CA ARG A 108 -24.30 -4.86 12.46
C ARG A 108 -23.19 -5.22 11.47
N GLU A 109 -22.41 -4.25 11.01
CA GLU A 109 -21.20 -4.50 10.23
C GLU A 109 -20.03 -4.91 11.13
N ALA A 110 -19.08 -5.63 10.55
CA ALA A 110 -17.82 -5.94 11.21
C ALA A 110 -16.84 -4.74 11.11
N ILE A 111 -15.86 -4.71 11.99
CA ILE A 111 -14.64 -3.89 11.85
C ILE A 111 -13.53 -4.87 11.47
N THR A 112 -13.49 -5.26 10.19
CA THR A 112 -12.65 -6.36 9.72
C THR A 112 -11.16 -6.02 9.84
N ALA A 113 -10.78 -4.76 9.65
CA ALA A 113 -9.38 -4.33 9.86
C ALA A 113 -8.90 -4.62 11.29
N LYS A 114 -9.76 -4.45 12.31
CA LYS A 114 -9.45 -4.81 13.71
C LYS A 114 -9.34 -6.33 13.88
N LEU A 115 -10.26 -7.10 13.29
CA LEU A 115 -10.19 -8.56 13.33
C LEU A 115 -8.87 -9.07 12.75
N ILE A 116 -8.44 -8.55 11.60
CA ILE A 116 -7.19 -8.96 10.97
C ILE A 116 -5.98 -8.61 11.85
N ALA A 117 -5.96 -7.43 12.46
CA ALA A 117 -4.90 -7.04 13.40
C ALA A 117 -4.80 -8.01 14.60
N ASP A 118 -5.95 -8.42 15.16
CA ASP A 118 -6.00 -9.38 16.27
C ASP A 118 -5.52 -10.77 15.85
N VAL A 119 -5.93 -11.26 14.68
CA VAL A 119 -5.57 -12.59 14.18
C VAL A 119 -4.07 -12.64 13.83
N LEU A 120 -3.50 -11.60 13.24
CA LEU A 120 -2.06 -11.50 12.99
C LEU A 120 -1.26 -11.56 14.31
N THR A 121 -1.70 -10.82 15.32
CA THR A 121 -1.09 -10.85 16.66
C THR A 121 -1.21 -12.25 17.30
N ALA A 122 -2.39 -12.85 17.22
CA ALA A 122 -2.66 -14.18 17.79
C ALA A 122 -1.84 -15.29 17.10
N SER A 123 -1.59 -15.18 15.79
CA SER A 123 -0.76 -16.14 15.05
C SER A 123 0.71 -16.12 15.49
N GLY A 124 1.18 -15.02 16.10
CA GLY A 124 2.52 -14.91 16.66
C GLY A 124 3.41 -13.84 16.04
N ALA A 125 2.84 -12.88 15.31
CA ALA A 125 3.59 -11.71 14.89
C ALA A 125 3.95 -10.84 16.11
N ASP A 126 5.23 -10.43 16.19
CA ASP A 126 5.74 -9.53 17.22
C ASP A 126 5.73 -8.07 16.76
N ARG A 127 5.72 -7.84 15.44
CA ARG A 127 5.73 -6.51 14.81
C ARG A 127 5.09 -6.57 13.43
N VAL A 128 4.54 -5.45 12.98
CA VAL A 128 4.06 -5.26 11.61
C VAL A 128 4.78 -4.08 10.96
N ILE A 129 5.19 -4.23 9.69
CA ILE A 129 5.62 -3.13 8.83
C ILE A 129 4.62 -3.07 7.68
N THR A 130 4.01 -1.92 7.45
CA THR A 130 3.05 -1.74 6.36
C THR A 130 3.15 -0.35 5.75
N MET A 131 2.42 -0.09 4.65
CA MET A 131 2.49 1.17 3.92
C MET A 131 1.07 1.72 3.67
N ASP A 132 0.94 3.04 3.77
CA ASP A 132 -0.24 3.85 3.42
C ASP A 132 -1.58 3.16 3.72
N LEU A 133 -1.82 2.90 5.00
CA LEU A 133 -3.10 2.37 5.48
C LEU A 133 -4.24 3.31 5.08
N HIS A 134 -5.40 2.73 4.74
CA HIS A 134 -6.58 3.49 4.34
C HIS A 134 -6.99 4.56 5.38
N ALA A 135 -6.85 4.25 6.65
CA ALA A 135 -7.04 5.18 7.74
C ALA A 135 -5.89 5.08 8.75
N ASP A 136 -5.32 6.22 9.16
CA ASP A 136 -4.24 6.29 10.17
C ASP A 136 -4.63 5.59 11.49
N ALA A 137 -5.92 5.58 11.83
CA ALA A 137 -6.46 4.97 13.05
C ALA A 137 -6.26 3.45 13.13
N ILE A 138 -6.05 2.75 12.00
CA ILE A 138 -5.80 1.30 11.97
C ILE A 138 -4.54 0.94 12.78
N GLN A 139 -3.56 1.85 12.87
CA GLN A 139 -2.39 1.66 13.72
C GLN A 139 -2.75 1.34 15.17
N GLY A 140 -3.82 1.96 15.68
CA GLY A 140 -4.33 1.71 17.04
C GLY A 140 -5.08 0.37 17.21
N PHE A 141 -5.30 -0.40 16.14
CA PHE A 141 -5.92 -1.72 16.24
C PHE A 141 -4.92 -2.81 16.63
N PHE A 142 -3.63 -2.54 16.47
CA PHE A 142 -2.57 -3.47 16.81
C PHE A 142 -2.12 -3.26 18.26
N ASN A 143 -1.99 -4.37 19.00
CA ASN A 143 -1.41 -4.39 20.36
C ASN A 143 0.10 -4.71 20.32
N ILE A 144 0.66 -4.84 19.13
CA ILE A 144 2.09 -5.01 18.85
C ILE A 144 2.60 -3.78 18.08
N PRO A 145 3.91 -3.50 18.08
CA PRO A 145 4.48 -2.41 17.30
C PRO A 145 4.09 -2.47 15.82
N LEU A 146 3.73 -1.33 15.25
CA LEU A 146 3.44 -1.19 13.83
C LEU A 146 4.21 0.00 13.28
N ASP A 147 4.98 -0.25 12.22
CA ASP A 147 5.68 0.78 11.44
C ASP A 147 4.88 1.08 10.18
N HIS A 148 4.36 2.31 10.08
CA HIS A 148 3.48 2.76 9.00
C HIS A 148 4.26 3.63 8.02
N LEU A 149 4.80 3.03 6.95
CA LEU A 149 5.54 3.72 5.88
C LEU A 149 4.59 4.52 4.97
N THR A 150 5.15 5.43 4.19
CA THR A 150 4.39 6.19 3.18
C THR A 150 5.16 6.36 1.88
N ALA A 151 4.48 6.12 0.74
CA ALA A 151 5.06 6.32 -0.60
C ALA A 151 5.07 7.80 -1.03
N ARG A 152 4.52 8.72 -0.23
CA ARG A 152 4.38 10.13 -0.59
C ARG A 152 5.69 10.80 -1.01
N GLY A 153 6.79 10.56 -0.27
CA GLY A 153 8.12 11.09 -0.62
C GLY A 153 8.56 10.63 -2.01
N MET A 154 8.35 9.35 -2.32
CA MET A 154 8.65 8.78 -3.64
C MET A 154 7.83 9.45 -4.75
N PHE A 155 6.54 9.73 -4.53
CA PHE A 155 5.74 10.48 -5.50
C PHE A 155 6.23 11.91 -5.66
N ALA A 156 6.63 12.57 -4.56
CA ALA A 156 7.18 13.92 -4.64
C ALA A 156 8.46 13.95 -5.50
N ASP A 157 9.40 13.04 -5.24
CA ASP A 157 10.65 12.91 -6.01
C ASP A 157 10.37 12.63 -7.48
N TYR A 158 9.42 11.75 -7.77
CA TYR A 158 9.00 11.43 -9.13
C TYR A 158 8.49 12.66 -9.88
N PHE A 159 7.59 13.44 -9.28
CA PHE A 159 7.04 14.65 -9.91
C PHE A 159 8.05 15.81 -9.98
N GLN A 160 8.97 15.93 -9.01
CA GLN A 160 10.08 16.89 -9.11
C GLN A 160 10.98 16.59 -10.30
N GLN A 161 11.35 15.32 -10.52
CA GLN A 161 12.15 14.90 -11.67
C GLN A 161 11.42 15.12 -12.99
N LYS A 162 10.08 14.96 -13.00
CA LYS A 162 9.24 15.18 -14.18
C LYS A 162 9.10 16.67 -14.53
N ALA A 163 9.39 17.57 -13.59
CA ALA A 163 9.40 19.02 -13.76
C ALA A 163 8.13 19.58 -14.43
N LEU A 164 6.94 19.09 -13.99
CA LEU A 164 5.66 19.58 -14.51
C LEU A 164 5.45 21.05 -14.14
N GLU A 165 4.91 21.82 -15.10
CA GLU A 165 4.63 23.23 -14.91
C GLU A 165 3.18 23.46 -14.43
N ASN A 166 3.00 24.50 -13.59
CA ASN A 166 1.71 24.98 -13.15
C ASN A 166 0.83 23.87 -12.53
N VAL A 167 1.42 23.05 -11.66
CA VAL A 167 0.74 21.93 -11.02
C VAL A 167 -0.23 22.36 -9.93
N VAL A 168 -1.26 21.55 -9.69
CA VAL A 168 -2.17 21.62 -8.53
C VAL A 168 -2.35 20.23 -7.96
N ILE A 169 -2.17 20.09 -6.65
CA ILE A 169 -2.43 18.82 -5.96
C ILE A 169 -3.92 18.72 -5.70
N VAL A 170 -4.50 17.58 -6.02
CA VAL A 170 -5.94 17.34 -5.87
C VAL A 170 -6.18 16.22 -4.87
N SER A 171 -6.95 16.51 -3.82
CA SER A 171 -7.54 15.52 -2.95
C SER A 171 -8.95 15.19 -3.46
N PRO A 172 -9.25 13.96 -3.87
CA PRO A 172 -10.58 13.61 -4.40
C PRO A 172 -11.70 13.71 -3.37
N ASP A 173 -11.35 13.73 -2.08
CA ASP A 173 -12.30 13.92 -0.98
C ASP A 173 -11.61 14.54 0.26
N GLU A 174 -12.42 14.86 1.27
CA GLU A 174 -11.95 15.48 2.51
C GLU A 174 -11.04 14.55 3.34
N GLY A 175 -11.22 13.24 3.23
CA GLY A 175 -10.46 12.25 3.99
C GLY A 175 -8.97 12.25 3.69
N ARG A 176 -8.57 12.66 2.48
CA ARG A 176 -7.18 12.67 2.02
C ARG A 176 -6.47 14.03 2.12
N VAL A 177 -7.17 15.07 2.53
CA VAL A 177 -6.62 16.44 2.61
C VAL A 177 -5.34 16.52 3.44
N LYS A 178 -5.25 15.77 4.54
CA LYS A 178 -4.06 15.75 5.41
C LYS A 178 -2.83 15.24 4.65
N GLN A 179 -2.96 14.17 3.89
CA GLN A 179 -1.90 13.58 3.08
C GLN A 179 -1.56 14.48 1.88
N ALA A 180 -2.58 15.01 1.20
CA ALA A 180 -2.39 15.93 0.08
C ALA A 180 -1.64 17.21 0.50
N ARG A 181 -1.91 17.78 1.69
CA ARG A 181 -1.19 18.94 2.22
C ARG A 181 0.32 18.70 2.41
N LYS A 182 0.71 17.47 2.71
CA LYS A 182 2.13 17.14 2.84
C LYS A 182 2.80 17.15 1.45
N LEU A 183 2.15 16.57 0.43
CA LEU A 183 2.62 16.61 -0.96
C LEU A 183 2.67 18.06 -1.52
N VAL A 184 1.66 18.89 -1.19
CA VAL A 184 1.63 20.33 -1.47
C VAL A 184 2.91 21.02 -1.01
N ARG A 185 3.36 20.74 0.21
CA ARG A 185 4.60 21.35 0.76
C ARG A 185 5.84 20.86 0.03
N GLN A 186 5.92 19.57 -0.30
CA GLN A 186 7.07 18.98 -0.99
C GLN A 186 7.21 19.49 -2.43
N LEU A 187 6.08 19.70 -3.13
CA LEU A 187 6.06 20.19 -4.51
C LEU A 187 5.87 21.71 -4.64
N ASN A 188 5.68 22.42 -3.50
CA ASN A 188 5.35 23.85 -3.48
C ASN A 188 4.19 24.20 -4.43
N ALA A 189 3.14 23.41 -4.41
CA ALA A 189 1.99 23.52 -5.31
C ALA A 189 0.70 23.88 -4.55
N PRO A 190 -0.31 24.53 -5.18
CA PRO A 190 -1.62 24.76 -4.57
C PRO A 190 -2.38 23.45 -4.35
N LEU A 191 -3.41 23.51 -3.49
CA LEU A 191 -4.34 22.40 -3.19
C LEU A 191 -5.70 22.68 -3.75
N ALA A 192 -6.33 21.67 -4.35
CA ALA A 192 -7.75 21.60 -4.60
C ALA A 192 -8.36 20.37 -3.91
N VAL A 193 -9.61 20.47 -3.46
CA VAL A 193 -10.32 19.43 -2.72
C VAL A 193 -11.68 19.19 -3.34
N GLY A 194 -11.96 17.95 -3.72
CA GLY A 194 -13.28 17.52 -4.18
C GLY A 194 -14.21 17.24 -2.99
N TYR A 195 -15.45 17.66 -3.11
CA TYR A 195 -16.51 17.37 -2.15
C TYR A 195 -17.50 16.38 -2.75
N LYS A 196 -17.75 15.30 -2.04
CA LYS A 196 -18.71 14.25 -2.43
C LYS A 196 -20.05 14.51 -1.77
N HIS A 197 -21.12 14.71 -2.55
CA HIS A 197 -22.46 14.58 -2.03
C HIS A 197 -22.97 13.14 -2.23
N HIS A 198 -23.41 12.53 -1.15
CA HIS A 198 -24.07 11.23 -1.20
C HIS A 198 -25.55 11.43 -1.54
N GLU A 199 -25.93 11.18 -2.79
CA GLU A 199 -27.32 10.96 -3.12
C GLU A 199 -27.76 9.54 -2.77
N MET A 200 -29.04 9.40 -2.35
CA MET A 200 -29.62 8.18 -1.76
C MET A 200 -29.72 6.98 -2.71
N HIS A 201 -28.82 6.68 -3.62
CA HIS A 201 -28.94 5.49 -4.49
C HIS A 201 -27.59 4.97 -5.03
N GLY A 202 -26.50 5.07 -4.25
CA GLY A 202 -25.28 4.31 -4.56
C GLY A 202 -24.37 4.93 -5.64
N HIS A 203 -24.71 6.11 -6.18
CA HIS A 203 -23.81 6.92 -6.99
C HIS A 203 -23.20 8.04 -6.14
N THR A 204 -21.89 8.09 -6.10
CA THR A 204 -21.13 9.16 -5.45
C THR A 204 -20.68 10.11 -6.55
N GLU A 205 -21.25 11.32 -6.59
CA GLU A 205 -20.79 12.37 -7.50
C GLU A 205 -19.95 13.40 -6.73
N ILE A 206 -18.84 13.85 -7.33
CA ILE A 206 -18.13 15.04 -6.85
C ILE A 206 -18.87 16.23 -7.41
N THR A 207 -19.62 16.92 -6.55
CA THR A 207 -20.51 18.02 -6.96
C THR A 207 -19.87 19.39 -6.79
N ASP A 208 -18.79 19.50 -6.06
CA ASP A 208 -18.11 20.77 -5.80
C ASP A 208 -16.60 20.59 -5.68
N LEU A 209 -15.86 21.64 -6.03
CA LEU A 209 -14.41 21.68 -5.99
C LEU A 209 -13.94 22.96 -5.29
N ALA A 210 -13.32 22.83 -4.12
CA ALA A 210 -12.66 23.97 -3.48
C ALA A 210 -11.20 24.07 -3.93
N GLY A 211 -10.82 25.25 -4.44
CA GLY A 211 -9.48 25.53 -4.97
C GLY A 211 -9.53 25.85 -6.46
N ASP A 212 -8.51 26.56 -6.93
CA ASP A 212 -8.41 26.94 -8.34
C ASP A 212 -7.61 25.91 -9.13
N VAL A 213 -8.25 25.32 -10.14
CA VAL A 213 -7.65 24.33 -11.05
C VAL A 213 -7.55 24.83 -12.48
N LYS A 214 -8.14 26.02 -12.79
CA LYS A 214 -8.23 26.53 -14.16
C LYS A 214 -6.86 26.71 -14.80
N GLY A 215 -6.66 26.05 -15.94
CA GLY A 215 -5.40 26.09 -16.69
C GLY A 215 -4.21 25.44 -15.98
N LYS A 216 -4.41 24.71 -14.87
CA LYS A 216 -3.35 23.99 -14.15
C LYS A 216 -3.30 22.53 -14.54
N THR A 217 -2.13 21.91 -14.30
CA THR A 217 -1.89 20.47 -14.46
C THR A 217 -2.21 19.75 -13.13
N PRO A 218 -3.31 18.97 -13.03
CA PRO A 218 -3.68 18.31 -11.79
C PRO A 218 -2.83 17.07 -11.49
N ILE A 219 -2.48 16.89 -10.20
CA ILE A 219 -1.94 15.67 -9.64
C ILE A 219 -2.91 15.17 -8.58
N ILE A 220 -3.66 14.12 -8.88
CA ILE A 220 -4.61 13.47 -7.96
C ILE A 220 -3.83 12.53 -7.06
N LEU A 221 -3.99 12.66 -5.72
CA LEU A 221 -3.37 11.78 -4.73
C LEU A 221 -4.41 10.88 -4.07
N GLU A 222 -4.17 9.56 -4.13
CA GLU A 222 -4.98 8.53 -3.47
C GLU A 222 -4.12 7.54 -2.68
N ASP A 223 -4.74 6.76 -1.78
CA ASP A 223 -4.09 5.60 -1.17
C ASP A 223 -4.17 4.38 -2.08
N MET A 224 -5.34 4.14 -2.68
CA MET A 224 -5.56 2.98 -3.54
C MET A 224 -6.53 3.26 -4.67
N ILE A 225 -6.31 2.59 -5.78
CA ILE A 225 -7.25 2.55 -6.92
C ILE A 225 -7.82 1.14 -7.02
N THR A 226 -9.13 0.98 -6.82
CA THR A 226 -9.84 -0.29 -7.01
C THR A 226 -10.49 -0.34 -8.39
N THR A 227 -11.74 0.06 -8.52
CA THR A 227 -12.46 0.11 -9.80
C THR A 227 -12.16 1.36 -10.63
N GLY A 228 -11.50 2.36 -10.05
CA GLY A 228 -11.19 3.64 -10.68
C GLY A 228 -12.39 4.58 -10.84
N GLY A 229 -13.59 4.20 -10.38
CA GLY A 229 -14.81 5.02 -10.54
C GLY A 229 -14.66 6.42 -9.96
N SER A 230 -14.27 6.52 -8.69
CA SER A 230 -14.07 7.82 -8.01
C SER A 230 -13.00 8.69 -8.69
N ILE A 231 -11.97 8.06 -9.25
CA ILE A 231 -10.92 8.75 -9.99
C ILE A 231 -11.49 9.36 -11.28
N ILE A 232 -12.25 8.58 -12.06
CA ILE A 232 -12.87 9.05 -13.31
C ILE A 232 -13.83 10.20 -13.03
N GLU A 233 -14.64 10.13 -11.96
CA GLU A 233 -15.50 11.24 -11.53
C GLU A 233 -14.69 12.49 -11.18
N CYS A 234 -13.60 12.34 -10.42
CA CYS A 234 -12.69 13.45 -10.10
C CYS A 234 -12.10 14.08 -11.38
N VAL A 235 -11.64 13.25 -12.31
CA VAL A 235 -11.11 13.72 -13.61
C VAL A 235 -12.16 14.49 -14.39
N ARG A 236 -13.42 14.02 -14.47
CA ARG A 236 -14.51 14.71 -15.13
C ARG A 236 -14.73 16.09 -14.52
N THR A 237 -14.89 16.16 -13.19
CA THR A 237 -15.09 17.43 -12.49
C THR A 237 -13.94 18.41 -12.72
N LEU A 238 -12.69 17.95 -12.70
CA LEU A 238 -11.52 18.79 -12.96
C LEU A 238 -11.55 19.38 -14.38
N VAL A 239 -11.90 18.58 -15.38
CA VAL A 239 -12.02 19.02 -16.78
C VAL A 239 -13.15 20.05 -16.92
N GLU A 240 -14.32 19.84 -16.31
CA GLU A 240 -15.44 20.77 -16.27
C GLU A 240 -15.07 22.12 -15.64
N HIS A 241 -14.16 22.13 -14.65
CA HIS A 241 -13.62 23.34 -14.03
C HIS A 241 -12.44 23.95 -14.80
N GLY A 242 -12.14 23.45 -15.99
CA GLY A 242 -11.18 24.03 -16.94
C GLY A 242 -9.72 23.80 -16.61
N CYS A 243 -9.37 22.70 -15.95
CA CYS A 243 -7.98 22.28 -15.81
C CYS A 243 -7.37 21.93 -17.19
N LYS A 244 -6.04 21.79 -17.24
CA LYS A 244 -5.41 21.20 -18.42
C LYS A 244 -5.82 19.72 -18.52
N PRO A 245 -6.14 19.19 -19.72
CA PRO A 245 -6.42 17.77 -19.94
C PRO A 245 -5.12 16.96 -19.96
N GLU A 246 -4.31 17.14 -18.93
CA GLU A 246 -3.02 16.49 -18.69
C GLU A 246 -2.97 16.11 -17.20
N ILE A 247 -3.88 15.21 -16.79
CA ILE A 247 -4.09 14.85 -15.39
C ILE A 247 -3.18 13.67 -15.03
N HIS A 248 -2.39 13.84 -13.98
CA HIS A 248 -1.59 12.78 -13.38
C HIS A 248 -2.30 12.25 -12.15
N ILE A 249 -2.23 10.94 -11.94
CA ILE A 249 -2.82 10.26 -10.78
C ILE A 249 -1.71 9.50 -10.09
N CYS A 250 -1.56 9.63 -8.77
CA CYS A 250 -0.67 8.80 -7.99
C CYS A 250 -1.45 8.12 -6.86
N ALA A 251 -1.24 6.81 -6.74
CA ALA A 251 -1.82 6.00 -5.68
C ALA A 251 -0.83 4.94 -5.21
N THR A 252 -0.72 4.75 -3.90
CA THR A 252 0.19 3.75 -3.36
C THR A 252 -0.20 2.36 -3.82
N HIS A 253 -1.48 2.00 -3.73
CA HIS A 253 -1.95 0.65 -3.99
C HIS A 253 -2.78 0.55 -5.28
N GLY A 254 -2.18 0.01 -6.33
CA GLY A 254 -2.88 -0.30 -7.58
C GLY A 254 -3.61 -1.64 -7.49
N VAL A 255 -4.77 -1.70 -6.81
CA VAL A 255 -5.59 -2.94 -6.76
C VAL A 255 -6.16 -3.24 -8.15
N LEU A 256 -6.62 -2.21 -8.87
CA LEU A 256 -6.98 -2.22 -10.28
C LEU A 256 -7.89 -3.41 -10.66
N THR A 257 -9.06 -3.46 -10.04
CA THR A 257 -10.06 -4.52 -10.29
C THR A 257 -10.91 -4.22 -11.51
N MET A 258 -11.51 -5.24 -12.06
CA MET A 258 -12.41 -5.16 -13.22
C MET A 258 -11.71 -4.49 -14.43
N ASP A 259 -12.36 -3.51 -15.02
CA ASP A 259 -11.91 -2.72 -16.19
C ASP A 259 -11.14 -1.43 -15.84
N ALA A 260 -10.75 -1.28 -14.57
CA ALA A 260 -10.12 -0.04 -14.07
C ALA A 260 -8.90 0.38 -14.91
N VAL A 261 -8.08 -0.58 -15.30
CA VAL A 261 -6.86 -0.31 -16.07
C VAL A 261 -7.20 0.29 -17.45
N ASP A 262 -8.15 -0.31 -18.16
CA ASP A 262 -8.54 0.14 -19.48
C ASP A 262 -9.25 1.49 -19.42
N ARG A 263 -10.15 1.68 -18.46
CA ARG A 263 -10.84 2.98 -18.25
C ARG A 263 -9.87 4.12 -17.95
N LEU A 264 -8.87 3.87 -17.13
CA LEU A 264 -7.86 4.89 -16.81
C LEU A 264 -6.92 5.14 -18.00
N ASN A 265 -6.47 4.08 -18.68
CA ASN A 265 -5.58 4.20 -19.84
C ASN A 265 -6.24 4.91 -21.02
N ASP A 266 -7.51 4.62 -21.28
CA ASP A 266 -8.21 5.12 -22.47
C ASP A 266 -8.79 6.51 -22.27
N HIS A 267 -8.83 7.02 -21.03
CA HIS A 267 -9.37 8.35 -20.75
C HIS A 267 -8.47 9.44 -21.34
N PRO A 268 -9.01 10.34 -22.21
CA PRO A 268 -8.19 11.30 -22.96
C PRO A 268 -7.50 12.34 -22.09
N ALA A 269 -8.12 12.75 -20.98
CA ALA A 269 -7.55 13.75 -20.07
C ALA A 269 -6.53 13.19 -19.07
N ILE A 270 -6.40 11.87 -18.95
CA ILE A 270 -5.40 11.24 -18.08
C ILE A 270 -4.10 11.10 -18.86
N ALA A 271 -3.05 11.74 -18.39
CA ALA A 271 -1.70 11.63 -18.95
C ALA A 271 -0.98 10.39 -18.41
N GLU A 272 -1.11 10.12 -17.10
CA GLU A 272 -0.39 9.03 -16.45
C GLU A 272 -1.04 8.62 -15.13
N VAL A 273 -0.92 7.33 -14.79
CA VAL A 273 -1.29 6.75 -13.51
C VAL A 273 -0.06 6.12 -12.89
N ILE A 274 0.40 6.66 -11.77
CA ILE A 274 1.56 6.19 -11.04
C ILE A 274 1.10 5.39 -9.83
N ILE A 275 1.52 4.14 -9.76
CA ILE A 275 1.25 3.24 -8.62
C ILE A 275 2.57 2.67 -8.10
N THR A 276 2.53 2.03 -6.93
CA THR A 276 3.70 1.30 -6.44
C THR A 276 3.56 -0.20 -6.73
N ASP A 277 4.65 -0.93 -6.56
CA ASP A 277 4.68 -2.39 -6.63
C ASP A 277 4.32 -3.06 -5.28
N SER A 278 3.71 -2.32 -4.34
CA SER A 278 3.12 -2.90 -3.12
C SER A 278 2.10 -4.01 -3.42
N ILE A 279 1.46 -3.93 -4.58
CA ILE A 279 0.64 -4.96 -5.20
C ILE A 279 1.26 -5.29 -6.57
N PRO A 280 1.42 -6.58 -6.92
CA PRO A 280 1.98 -6.93 -8.22
C PRO A 280 1.05 -6.50 -9.36
N LEU A 281 1.61 -5.86 -10.38
CA LEU A 281 0.87 -5.54 -11.60
C LEU A 281 1.03 -6.70 -12.58
N ALA A 282 -0.03 -7.48 -12.73
CA ALA A 282 -0.05 -8.61 -13.66
C ALA A 282 0.23 -8.17 -15.11
N PRO A 283 0.91 -8.98 -15.92
CA PRO A 283 1.31 -8.60 -17.28
C PRO A 283 0.15 -8.11 -18.15
N GLU A 284 -1.02 -8.72 -18.02
CA GLU A 284 -2.25 -8.36 -18.75
C GLU A 284 -2.84 -6.99 -18.34
N LYS A 285 -2.43 -6.46 -17.20
CA LYS A 285 -2.82 -5.13 -16.71
C LYS A 285 -1.84 -4.01 -17.09
N ARG A 286 -0.73 -4.33 -17.72
CA ARG A 286 0.23 -3.32 -18.15
C ARG A 286 -0.34 -2.51 -19.31
N ARG A 287 -0.28 -1.20 -19.19
CA ARG A 287 -0.74 -0.25 -20.21
C ARG A 287 0.24 0.92 -20.28
N PRO A 288 0.31 1.62 -21.44
CA PRO A 288 1.27 2.72 -21.63
C PRO A 288 1.19 3.84 -20.61
N LYS A 289 -0.01 4.14 -20.08
CA LYS A 289 -0.17 5.21 -19.09
C LYS A 289 0.03 4.73 -17.64
N ILE A 290 0.26 3.43 -17.39
CA ILE A 290 0.45 2.90 -16.03
C ILE A 290 1.94 2.78 -15.74
N THR A 291 2.42 3.62 -14.84
CA THR A 291 3.80 3.59 -14.33
C THR A 291 3.83 2.94 -12.95
N GLN A 292 4.73 1.98 -12.74
CA GLN A 292 4.89 1.31 -11.45
C GLN A 292 6.24 1.65 -10.84
N LEU A 293 6.23 2.23 -9.63
CA LEU A 293 7.43 2.56 -8.84
C LEU A 293 7.69 1.45 -7.80
N SER A 294 8.96 1.10 -7.58
CA SER A 294 9.30 0.06 -6.61
C SER A 294 9.46 0.63 -5.21
N VAL A 295 8.83 -0.02 -4.24
CA VAL A 295 8.96 0.27 -2.80
C VAL A 295 10.02 -0.62 -2.12
N ALA A 296 10.77 -1.40 -2.88
CA ALA A 296 11.75 -2.35 -2.36
C ALA A 296 12.81 -1.68 -1.47
N ALA A 297 13.37 -0.56 -1.89
CA ALA A 297 14.36 0.18 -1.12
C ALA A 297 13.79 0.68 0.22
N MET A 298 12.55 1.14 0.24
CA MET A 298 11.90 1.64 1.45
C MET A 298 11.64 0.52 2.47
N PHE A 299 11.12 -0.62 2.00
CA PHE A 299 10.93 -1.78 2.87
C PHE A 299 12.26 -2.40 3.31
N GLY A 300 13.26 -2.45 2.43
CA GLY A 300 14.61 -2.91 2.78
C GLY A 300 15.22 -2.06 3.89
N GLU A 301 15.16 -0.74 3.78
CA GLU A 301 15.65 0.18 4.81
C GLU A 301 14.86 0.03 6.12
N ALA A 302 13.54 -0.12 6.07
CA ALA A 302 12.72 -0.35 7.26
C ALA A 302 13.10 -1.66 7.97
N ILE A 303 13.28 -2.76 7.23
CA ILE A 303 13.72 -4.05 7.75
C ILE A 303 15.11 -3.92 8.40
N HIS A 304 16.05 -3.27 7.71
CA HIS A 304 17.40 -3.03 8.25
C HIS A 304 17.35 -2.27 9.57
N ARG A 305 16.62 -1.15 9.61
CA ARG A 305 16.49 -0.33 10.84
C ARG A 305 15.84 -1.07 11.99
N VAL A 306 14.77 -1.81 11.72
CA VAL A 306 14.08 -2.63 12.72
C VAL A 306 15.01 -3.69 13.29
N ASN A 307 15.80 -4.37 12.47
CA ASN A 307 16.78 -5.33 12.94
C ASN A 307 17.88 -4.71 13.81
N GLN A 308 18.35 -3.52 13.43
CA GLN A 308 19.40 -2.79 14.14
C GLN A 308 18.88 -1.95 15.32
N ASP A 309 17.61 -2.10 15.72
CA ASP A 309 16.95 -1.29 16.73
C ASP A 309 17.08 0.24 16.50
N MET A 310 17.20 0.64 15.23
CA MET A 310 17.29 2.03 14.81
C MET A 310 15.90 2.65 14.62
N SER A 311 15.83 3.98 14.74
CA SER A 311 14.57 4.70 14.47
C SER A 311 14.16 4.60 13.00
N VAL A 312 12.91 4.26 12.77
CA VAL A 312 12.26 4.26 11.44
C VAL A 312 11.54 5.59 11.13
N SER A 313 11.53 6.53 12.08
CA SER A 313 10.73 7.78 11.98
C SER A 313 11.05 8.62 10.74
N SER A 314 12.30 8.62 10.28
CA SER A 314 12.69 9.34 9.06
C SER A 314 12.14 8.75 7.76
N LEU A 315 11.53 7.58 7.81
CA LEU A 315 10.88 6.94 6.66
C LEU A 315 9.39 7.32 6.54
N PHE A 316 8.88 8.12 7.48
CA PHE A 316 7.46 8.53 7.53
C PHE A 316 7.23 9.97 7.04
N ASP A 317 8.30 10.73 6.73
CA ASP A 317 8.25 12.15 6.37
C ASP A 317 8.10 12.41 4.86
#